data_352b77ad69ddc479ebec9ec6d4a9a409
#
_entry.id   352b77ad69ddc479ebec9ec6d4a9a409
#
_cell.length_a   1.000
_cell.length_b   1.000
_cell.length_c   1.000
_cell.angle_alpha   90.00
_cell.angle_beta   90.00
_cell.angle_gamma   90.00
#
_symmetry.space_group_name_H-M   'P 1'
#
loop_
_entity.id
_entity.type
_entity.pdbx_description
1 polymer ?
#
loop_
_entity_poly.entity_id
_entity_poly.type
_entity_poly.pdbx_seq_one_letter_code
_entity_poly.pdbx_strand_id
1 'polypeptide(L)'
;MLSKSQAKLFFISGTLLFTVLLLILTVDTLRQVPLQTREANLSDEVKRGKLLWDKNNCMGCHTIMGEGAYYAPELTKVYDRRGAEWMKVFIKDPQAMFPGERKMTKYNFTDSEINDLIAFFKWIGEVDLNGFPAKPTLALAMNSAPANTNNSSLPQPAKFKSLCSACHSLSGIGGKVGPSLDGVGRKFNAEYLHKWISNPAEVKPGTAMPKLPLTEEERNEIVKFLGTI
;
A
#
# COMPACT_ATOMS: atom_id res chain seq x y z
N MET A 1 4.94 39.57 -48.24
CA MET A 1 3.54 39.32 -47.76
C MET A 1 2.99 38.14 -48.57
N LEU A 2 2.30 37.22 -47.91
CA LEU A 2 1.62 36.11 -48.58
C LEU A 2 0.42 36.61 -49.41
N SER A 3 0.22 36.08 -50.61
CA SER A 3 -1.01 36.32 -51.38
C SER A 3 -2.22 35.68 -50.66
N LYS A 4 -3.47 36.12 -50.96
CA LYS A 4 -4.66 35.54 -50.38
C LYS A 4 -4.78 34.03 -50.60
N SER A 5 -4.39 33.52 -51.79
CA SER A 5 -4.42 32.09 -52.06
C SER A 5 -3.32 31.30 -51.29
N GLN A 6 -2.15 31.86 -51.14
CA GLN A 6 -1.09 31.26 -50.33
C GLN A 6 -1.46 31.21 -48.86
N ALA A 7 -2.05 32.27 -48.30
CA ALA A 7 -2.56 32.30 -46.95
C ALA A 7 -3.68 31.27 -46.72
N LYS A 8 -4.65 31.17 -47.68
CA LYS A 8 -5.70 30.15 -47.63
C LYS A 8 -5.11 28.73 -47.69
N LEU A 9 -4.19 28.47 -48.58
CA LEU A 9 -3.55 27.15 -48.69
C LEU A 9 -2.79 26.78 -47.39
N PHE A 10 -1.99 27.71 -46.86
CA PHE A 10 -1.28 27.51 -45.62
C PHE A 10 -2.22 27.19 -44.47
N PHE A 11 -3.31 27.96 -44.33
CA PHE A 11 -4.29 27.76 -43.25
C PHE A 11 -4.99 26.39 -43.41
N ILE A 12 -5.49 26.05 -44.58
CA ILE A 12 -6.19 24.78 -44.82
C ILE A 12 -5.23 23.60 -44.61
N SER A 13 -4.02 23.65 -45.21
CA SER A 13 -3.06 22.54 -45.07
C SER A 13 -2.60 22.35 -43.62
N GLY A 14 -2.35 23.44 -42.89
CA GLY A 14 -2.02 23.38 -41.48
C GLY A 14 -3.17 22.81 -40.62
N THR A 15 -4.41 23.30 -40.86
CA THR A 15 -5.58 22.77 -40.13
C THR A 15 -5.78 21.28 -40.42
N LEU A 16 -5.71 20.84 -41.66
CA LEU A 16 -5.84 19.43 -42.02
C LEU A 16 -4.76 18.57 -41.39
N LEU A 17 -3.48 19.03 -41.45
CA LEU A 17 -2.35 18.30 -40.84
C LEU A 17 -2.58 18.09 -39.33
N PHE A 18 -2.89 19.16 -38.59
CA PHE A 18 -3.09 19.05 -37.15
C PHE A 18 -4.37 18.30 -36.77
N THR A 19 -5.42 18.40 -37.59
CA THR A 19 -6.63 17.58 -37.38
C THR A 19 -6.34 16.09 -37.57
N VAL A 20 -5.62 15.72 -38.61
CA VAL A 20 -5.21 14.31 -38.84
C VAL A 20 -4.34 13.81 -37.69
N LEU A 21 -3.35 14.61 -37.29
CA LEU A 21 -2.48 14.25 -36.16
C LEU A 21 -3.30 14.07 -34.85
N LEU A 22 -4.22 14.99 -34.57
CA LEU A 22 -5.11 14.86 -33.41
C LEU A 22 -5.92 13.57 -33.44
N LEU A 23 -6.52 13.23 -34.60
CA LEU A 23 -7.29 12.00 -34.72
C LEU A 23 -6.45 10.75 -34.52
N ILE A 24 -5.22 10.71 -35.11
CA ILE A 24 -4.30 9.60 -34.91
C ILE A 24 -3.95 9.43 -33.44
N LEU A 25 -3.55 10.50 -32.75
CA LEU A 25 -3.21 10.46 -31.33
C LEU A 25 -4.40 10.09 -30.44
N THR A 26 -5.60 10.58 -30.80
CA THR A 26 -6.83 10.21 -30.07
C THR A 26 -7.13 8.72 -30.19
N VAL A 27 -7.04 8.15 -31.41
CA VAL A 27 -7.25 6.71 -31.62
C VAL A 27 -6.19 5.88 -30.89
N ASP A 28 -4.93 6.32 -30.92
CA ASP A 28 -3.87 5.66 -30.19
C ASP A 28 -4.12 5.67 -28.68
N THR A 29 -4.50 6.81 -28.11
CA THR A 29 -4.86 6.95 -26.69
C THR A 29 -6.00 6.01 -26.34
N LEU A 30 -7.08 5.99 -27.11
CA LEU A 30 -8.23 5.12 -26.86
C LEU A 30 -7.87 3.62 -26.89
N ARG A 31 -6.84 3.24 -27.63
CA ARG A 31 -6.34 1.85 -27.64
C ARG A 31 -5.44 1.53 -26.44
N GLN A 32 -4.67 2.52 -25.97
CA GLN A 32 -3.72 2.30 -24.90
C GLN A 32 -4.35 2.39 -23.51
N VAL A 33 -5.35 3.25 -23.30
CA VAL A 33 -5.99 3.46 -22.00
C VAL A 33 -6.45 2.16 -21.33
N PRO A 34 -7.19 1.25 -22.00
CA PRO A 34 -7.63 0.00 -21.38
C PRO A 34 -6.47 -0.89 -20.90
N LEU A 35 -5.35 -0.87 -21.62
CA LEU A 35 -4.15 -1.64 -21.27
C LEU A 35 -3.41 -1.05 -20.08
N GLN A 36 -3.22 0.27 -20.09
CA GLN A 36 -2.54 1.00 -19.02
C GLN A 36 -3.33 0.99 -17.72
N THR A 37 -4.66 1.14 -17.80
CA THR A 37 -5.54 1.12 -16.63
C THR A 37 -5.86 -0.27 -16.12
N ARG A 38 -5.42 -1.34 -16.82
CA ARG A 38 -5.81 -2.71 -16.46
C ARG A 38 -7.33 -2.88 -16.38
N GLU A 39 -8.04 -2.37 -17.37
CA GLU A 39 -9.52 -2.36 -17.41
C GLU A 39 -10.12 -3.77 -17.21
N ALA A 40 -9.46 -4.81 -17.72
CA ALA A 40 -9.86 -6.20 -17.52
C ALA A 40 -9.96 -6.61 -16.03
N ASN A 41 -9.22 -5.93 -15.14
CA ASN A 41 -9.21 -6.17 -13.69
C ASN A 41 -10.18 -5.26 -12.93
N LEU A 42 -10.95 -4.42 -13.62
CA LEU A 42 -11.92 -3.49 -13.03
C LEU A 42 -13.21 -4.23 -12.64
N SER A 43 -13.15 -5.00 -11.56
CA SER A 43 -14.29 -5.74 -11.03
C SER A 43 -15.29 -4.85 -10.31
N ASP A 44 -16.46 -5.42 -9.95
CA ASP A 44 -17.48 -4.68 -9.21
C ASP A 44 -17.03 -4.35 -7.78
N GLU A 45 -16.17 -5.18 -7.16
CA GLU A 45 -15.53 -4.88 -5.88
C GLU A 45 -14.66 -3.62 -5.99
N VAL A 46 -13.86 -3.51 -7.06
CA VAL A 46 -13.03 -2.32 -7.34
C VAL A 46 -13.89 -1.07 -7.46
N LYS A 47 -15.00 -1.15 -8.20
CA LYS A 47 -15.94 -0.02 -8.38
C LYS A 47 -16.56 0.39 -7.04
N ARG A 48 -17.02 -0.59 -6.23
CA ARG A 48 -17.56 -0.31 -4.88
C ARG A 48 -16.50 0.30 -3.98
N GLY A 49 -15.27 -0.21 -4.00
CA GLY A 49 -14.14 0.34 -3.25
C GLY A 49 -13.86 1.79 -3.63
N LYS A 50 -13.90 2.13 -4.93
CA LYS A 50 -13.78 3.51 -5.41
C LYS A 50 -14.91 4.40 -4.89
N LEU A 51 -16.14 3.92 -4.91
CA LEU A 51 -17.28 4.68 -4.37
C LEU A 51 -17.15 4.92 -2.85
N LEU A 52 -16.66 3.93 -2.09
CA LEU A 52 -16.36 4.11 -0.66
C LEU A 52 -15.26 5.15 -0.43
N TRP A 53 -14.20 5.13 -1.24
CA TRP A 53 -13.14 6.13 -1.24
C TRP A 53 -13.67 7.55 -1.42
N ASP A 54 -14.54 7.76 -2.42
CA ASP A 54 -15.13 9.06 -2.73
C ASP A 54 -16.13 9.49 -1.63
N LYS A 55 -17.04 8.60 -1.25
CA LYS A 55 -18.08 8.87 -0.25
C LYS A 55 -17.49 9.33 1.10
N ASN A 56 -16.35 8.76 1.48
CA ASN A 56 -15.70 9.09 2.75
C ASN A 56 -14.65 10.19 2.61
N ASN A 57 -14.54 10.85 1.45
CA ASN A 57 -13.61 11.94 1.16
C ASN A 57 -12.17 11.60 1.58
N CYS A 58 -11.70 10.40 1.26
CA CYS A 58 -10.35 9.97 1.64
C CYS A 58 -9.25 10.82 0.99
N MET A 59 -9.52 11.42 -0.19
CA MET A 59 -8.64 12.39 -0.85
C MET A 59 -8.47 13.69 -0.06
N GLY A 60 -9.34 13.99 0.90
CA GLY A 60 -9.18 15.12 1.80
C GLY A 60 -7.96 15.01 2.71
N CYS A 61 -7.39 13.80 2.84
CA CYS A 61 -6.18 13.55 3.63
C CYS A 61 -5.08 12.86 2.83
N HIS A 62 -5.44 11.95 1.92
CA HIS A 62 -4.52 11.10 1.15
C HIS A 62 -4.41 11.55 -0.30
N THR A 63 -3.31 11.14 -0.95
CA THR A 63 -3.15 11.23 -2.40
C THR A 63 -3.22 9.86 -3.05
N ILE A 64 -3.80 9.81 -4.26
CA ILE A 64 -3.68 8.71 -5.21
C ILE A 64 -3.24 9.32 -6.54
N MET A 65 -2.25 8.71 -7.21
CA MET A 65 -1.66 9.21 -8.47
C MET A 65 -1.18 10.67 -8.40
N GLY A 66 -0.79 11.12 -7.20
CA GLY A 66 -0.39 12.51 -6.96
C GLY A 66 -1.52 13.50 -6.72
N GLU A 67 -2.77 13.08 -6.87
CA GLU A 67 -3.96 13.91 -6.66
C GLU A 67 -4.53 13.73 -5.25
N GLY A 68 -4.86 14.84 -4.58
CA GLY A 68 -5.43 14.85 -3.24
C GLY A 68 -4.61 15.68 -2.25
N ALA A 69 -4.85 15.50 -0.95
CA ALA A 69 -4.18 16.23 0.12
C ALA A 69 -2.94 15.49 0.65
N TYR A 70 -1.88 16.24 0.93
CA TYR A 70 -0.61 15.72 1.48
C TYR A 70 -0.59 15.69 3.03
N TYR A 71 -1.75 15.53 3.65
CA TYR A 71 -1.84 15.41 5.11
C TYR A 71 -1.46 14.02 5.62
N ALA A 72 -1.74 13.00 4.82
CA ALA A 72 -1.50 11.59 5.09
C ALA A 72 -0.70 10.94 3.93
N PRO A 73 -0.21 9.70 4.09
CA PRO A 73 0.61 9.06 3.07
C PRO A 73 -0.09 8.91 1.71
N GLU A 74 0.72 8.92 0.66
CA GLU A 74 0.34 8.58 -0.70
C GLU A 74 -0.03 7.08 -0.79
N LEU A 75 -1.13 6.73 -1.47
CA LEU A 75 -1.74 5.40 -1.44
C LEU A 75 -1.73 4.63 -2.76
N THR A 76 -1.21 5.18 -3.87
CA THR A 76 -1.18 4.50 -5.18
C THR A 76 -0.59 3.10 -5.10
N LYS A 77 0.52 2.92 -4.41
CA LYS A 77 1.20 1.63 -4.25
C LYS A 77 1.08 1.06 -2.82
N VAL A 78 0.02 1.41 -2.10
CA VAL A 78 -0.14 0.97 -0.70
C VAL A 78 -0.33 -0.54 -0.59
N TYR A 79 -1.03 -1.16 -1.54
CA TYR A 79 -1.23 -2.60 -1.57
C TYR A 79 0.11 -3.35 -1.68
N ASP A 80 1.01 -2.90 -2.56
CA ASP A 80 2.34 -3.51 -2.74
C ASP A 80 3.22 -3.32 -1.50
N ARG A 81 3.11 -2.17 -0.83
CA ARG A 81 3.91 -1.85 0.37
C ARG A 81 3.44 -2.57 1.63
N ARG A 82 2.14 -2.80 1.79
CA ARG A 82 1.56 -3.24 3.06
C ARG A 82 0.85 -4.60 2.97
N GLY A 83 0.32 -4.95 1.81
CA GLY A 83 -0.46 -6.17 1.60
C GLY A 83 -1.87 -6.12 2.19
N ALA A 84 -2.71 -7.04 1.74
CA ALA A 84 -4.13 -7.09 2.08
C ALA A 84 -4.38 -7.25 3.59
N GLU A 85 -3.64 -8.14 4.24
CA GLU A 85 -3.87 -8.47 5.65
C GLU A 85 -3.58 -7.31 6.59
N TRP A 86 -2.47 -6.59 6.33
CA TRP A 86 -2.17 -5.37 7.09
C TRP A 86 -3.26 -4.31 6.89
N MET A 87 -3.71 -4.13 5.65
CA MET A 87 -4.75 -3.14 5.32
C MET A 87 -6.07 -3.47 6.00
N LYS A 88 -6.46 -4.75 6.08
CA LYS A 88 -7.67 -5.18 6.83
C LYS A 88 -7.62 -4.75 8.29
N VAL A 89 -6.51 -5.03 8.96
CA VAL A 89 -6.34 -4.69 10.37
C VAL A 89 -6.32 -3.17 10.56
N PHE A 90 -5.56 -2.47 9.71
CA PHE A 90 -5.41 -1.03 9.80
C PHE A 90 -6.72 -0.28 9.53
N ILE A 91 -7.44 -0.59 8.45
CA ILE A 91 -8.69 0.10 8.08
C ILE A 91 -9.77 -0.17 9.13
N LYS A 92 -9.78 -1.35 9.75
CA LYS A 92 -10.75 -1.72 10.79
C LYS A 92 -10.59 -0.88 12.05
N ASP A 93 -9.35 -0.64 12.49
CA ASP A 93 -9.07 0.24 13.64
C ASP A 93 -7.69 0.91 13.56
N PRO A 94 -7.58 2.01 12.79
CA PRO A 94 -6.30 2.73 12.65
C PRO A 94 -5.81 3.30 13.97
N GLN A 95 -6.72 3.59 14.91
CA GLN A 95 -6.38 4.21 16.18
C GLN A 95 -5.73 3.23 17.15
N ALA A 96 -6.10 1.94 17.08
CA ALA A 96 -5.48 0.90 17.88
C ALA A 96 -4.04 0.60 17.42
N MET A 97 -3.75 0.72 16.12
CA MET A 97 -2.42 0.39 15.59
C MET A 97 -1.35 1.45 15.85
N PHE A 98 -1.72 2.72 16.02
CA PHE A 98 -0.79 3.84 16.21
C PHE A 98 -1.20 4.74 17.37
N PRO A 99 -1.19 4.24 18.62
CA PRO A 99 -1.57 5.03 19.78
C PRO A 99 -0.57 6.17 20.04
N GLY A 100 -1.08 7.38 20.30
CA GLY A 100 -0.25 8.56 20.53
C GLY A 100 0.22 9.30 19.28
N GLU A 101 0.15 8.67 18.11
CA GLU A 101 0.52 9.27 16.83
C GLU A 101 -0.66 10.03 16.18
N ARG A 102 -0.38 10.82 15.11
CA ARG A 102 -1.42 11.37 14.23
C ARG A 102 -2.17 10.21 13.57
N LYS A 103 -3.49 10.16 13.77
CA LYS A 103 -4.30 8.99 13.42
C LYS A 103 -5.27 9.26 12.30
N MET A 104 -5.44 8.28 11.44
CA MET A 104 -6.56 8.21 10.53
C MET A 104 -7.88 8.13 11.33
N THR A 105 -8.93 8.77 10.83
CA THR A 105 -10.28 8.63 11.39
C THR A 105 -10.72 7.17 11.32
N LYS A 106 -11.31 6.67 12.40
CA LYS A 106 -11.94 5.35 12.40
C LYS A 106 -13.29 5.43 11.69
N TYR A 107 -13.43 4.67 10.63
CA TYR A 107 -14.69 4.48 9.91
C TYR A 107 -15.31 3.15 10.37
N ASN A 108 -16.65 3.09 10.40
CA ASN A 108 -17.35 1.86 10.80
C ASN A 108 -17.60 0.98 9.55
N PHE A 109 -16.54 0.66 8.81
CA PHE A 109 -16.63 -0.22 7.66
C PHE A 109 -16.89 -1.67 8.08
N THR A 110 -17.76 -2.32 7.32
CA THR A 110 -17.93 -3.78 7.38
C THR A 110 -16.71 -4.48 6.77
N ASP A 111 -16.54 -5.77 7.07
CA ASP A 111 -15.44 -6.56 6.50
C ASP A 111 -15.56 -6.65 4.95
N SER A 112 -16.79 -6.63 4.40
CA SER A 112 -17.02 -6.55 2.95
C SER A 112 -16.53 -5.22 2.35
N GLU A 113 -16.89 -4.09 2.95
CA GLU A 113 -16.45 -2.77 2.51
C GLU A 113 -14.93 -2.60 2.60
N ILE A 114 -14.29 -3.17 3.62
CA ILE A 114 -12.83 -3.21 3.73
C ILE A 114 -12.22 -4.02 2.58
N ASN A 115 -12.81 -5.17 2.22
CA ASN A 115 -12.33 -5.96 1.09
C ASN A 115 -12.51 -5.22 -0.25
N ASP A 116 -13.62 -4.49 -0.44
CA ASP A 116 -13.85 -3.65 -1.61
C ASP A 116 -12.80 -2.53 -1.72
N LEU A 117 -12.46 -1.85 -0.61
CA LEU A 117 -11.38 -0.87 -0.57
C LEU A 117 -10.02 -1.49 -0.90
N ILE A 118 -9.72 -2.68 -0.39
CA ILE A 118 -8.48 -3.40 -0.68
C ILE A 118 -8.40 -3.78 -2.16
N ALA A 119 -9.52 -4.25 -2.75
CA ALA A 119 -9.59 -4.55 -4.18
C ALA A 119 -9.32 -3.28 -5.02
N PHE A 120 -9.89 -2.15 -4.62
CA PHE A 120 -9.62 -0.85 -5.26
C PHE A 120 -8.14 -0.46 -5.18
N PHE A 121 -7.51 -0.55 -4.00
CA PHE A 121 -6.08 -0.23 -3.86
C PHE A 121 -5.16 -1.21 -4.58
N LYS A 122 -5.55 -2.48 -4.70
CA LYS A 122 -4.83 -3.45 -5.51
C LYS A 122 -4.86 -3.04 -6.97
N TRP A 123 -6.06 -2.77 -7.52
CA TRP A 123 -6.22 -2.34 -8.91
C TRP A 123 -5.47 -1.04 -9.22
N ILE A 124 -5.59 -0.01 -8.36
CA ILE A 124 -4.83 1.25 -8.49
C ILE A 124 -3.33 0.99 -8.54
N GLY A 125 -2.83 0.05 -7.73
CA GLY A 125 -1.43 -0.35 -7.73
C GLY A 125 -0.96 -0.99 -9.04
N GLU A 126 -1.86 -1.59 -9.81
CA GLU A 126 -1.56 -2.25 -11.09
C GLU A 126 -1.61 -1.30 -12.30
N VAL A 127 -2.18 -0.08 -12.15
CA VAL A 127 -2.22 0.94 -13.20
C VAL A 127 -0.79 1.35 -13.58
N ASP A 128 -0.52 1.40 -14.88
CA ASP A 128 0.74 1.89 -15.41
C ASP A 128 0.76 3.42 -15.40
N LEU A 129 1.54 3.98 -14.52
CA LEU A 129 1.68 5.43 -14.30
C LEU A 129 3.07 5.94 -14.70
N ASN A 130 3.75 5.28 -15.63
CA ASN A 130 5.09 5.70 -16.10
C ASN A 130 6.10 5.87 -14.93
N GLY A 131 6.06 4.94 -13.96
CA GLY A 131 6.97 4.95 -12.81
C GLY A 131 6.57 5.87 -11.64
N PHE A 132 5.37 6.47 -11.68
CA PHE A 132 4.84 7.15 -10.50
C PHE A 132 4.31 6.15 -9.44
N PRO A 133 4.43 6.43 -8.12
CA PRO A 133 5.24 7.50 -7.53
C PRO A 133 6.74 7.25 -7.67
N ALA A 134 7.49 8.32 -7.88
CA ALA A 134 8.94 8.23 -7.96
C ALA A 134 9.51 7.65 -6.66
N LYS A 135 10.54 6.79 -6.78
CA LYS A 135 11.20 6.24 -5.59
C LYS A 135 11.89 7.37 -4.83
N PRO A 136 11.66 7.48 -3.50
CA PRO A 136 12.33 8.51 -2.70
C PRO A 136 13.86 8.36 -2.76
N THR A 137 14.57 9.39 -3.16
CA THR A 137 16.05 9.37 -3.26
C THR A 137 16.73 9.13 -1.91
N LEU A 138 16.16 9.65 -0.83
CA LEU A 138 16.65 9.44 0.54
C LEU A 138 16.42 8.00 1.05
N ALA A 139 15.37 7.32 0.61
CA ALA A 139 15.12 5.92 0.99
C ALA A 139 16.17 4.96 0.39
N LEU A 140 16.75 5.31 -0.76
CA LEU A 140 17.84 4.53 -1.38
C LEU A 140 19.11 4.58 -0.53
N ALA A 141 19.41 5.71 0.08
CA ALA A 141 20.56 5.85 0.98
C ALA A 141 20.40 5.10 2.32
N MET A 142 19.16 4.97 2.80
CA MET A 142 18.86 4.24 4.04
C MET A 142 18.81 2.71 3.86
N ASN A 143 18.50 2.25 2.64
CA ASN A 143 18.45 0.81 2.31
C ASN A 143 19.78 0.25 1.82
N SER A 144 20.80 1.10 1.61
CA SER A 144 22.16 0.68 1.22
C SER A 144 23.08 0.34 2.40
N ALA A 145 22.59 0.41 3.64
CA ALA A 145 23.29 -0.23 4.75
C ALA A 145 23.29 -1.74 4.50
N PRO A 146 24.46 -2.42 4.53
CA PRO A 146 24.50 -3.85 4.27
C PRO A 146 23.60 -4.56 5.29
N ALA A 147 22.58 -5.24 4.78
CA ALA A 147 21.78 -6.14 5.59
C ALA A 147 22.71 -7.20 6.12
N ASN A 148 22.98 -7.15 7.43
CA ASN A 148 23.72 -8.20 8.10
C ASN A 148 22.80 -9.42 8.16
N THR A 149 22.86 -10.26 7.11
CA THR A 149 21.98 -11.41 6.87
C THR A 149 22.34 -12.64 7.70
N ASN A 150 23.09 -12.47 8.76
CA ASN A 150 23.50 -13.59 9.61
C ASN A 150 22.64 -13.61 10.88
N ASN A 151 21.67 -14.50 10.93
CA ASN A 151 21.26 -15.32 12.08
C ASN A 151 19.75 -15.58 12.19
N SER A 152 19.10 -16.07 11.15
CA SER A 152 17.92 -16.91 11.38
C SER A 152 18.06 -18.19 10.57
N SER A 153 18.09 -19.31 11.26
CA SER A 153 18.19 -20.65 10.64
C SER A 153 16.89 -21.07 9.91
N LEU A 154 15.82 -20.29 10.04
CA LEU A 154 14.55 -20.54 9.41
C LEU A 154 14.13 -19.37 8.47
N PRO A 155 13.50 -19.67 7.31
CA PRO A 155 12.94 -18.63 6.45
C PRO A 155 11.84 -17.88 7.19
N GLN A 156 11.77 -16.55 6.99
CA GLN A 156 10.71 -15.73 7.59
C GLN A 156 9.32 -16.16 7.09
N PRO A 157 8.37 -16.48 7.99
CA PRO A 157 7.01 -16.81 7.61
C PRO A 157 6.35 -15.69 6.81
N ALA A 158 5.49 -16.04 5.84
CA ALA A 158 4.80 -15.06 4.99
C ALA A 158 3.97 -14.06 5.82
N LYS A 159 3.26 -14.55 6.85
CA LYS A 159 2.49 -13.71 7.77
C LYS A 159 3.36 -12.81 8.65
N PHE A 160 4.55 -13.25 9.03
CA PHE A 160 5.50 -12.37 9.71
C PHE A 160 5.88 -11.18 8.84
N LYS A 161 6.21 -11.42 7.56
CA LYS A 161 6.54 -10.35 6.61
C LYS A 161 5.39 -9.38 6.38
N SER A 162 4.16 -9.88 6.26
CA SER A 162 3.01 -9.03 5.92
C SER A 162 2.43 -8.26 7.12
N LEU A 163 2.48 -8.81 8.33
CA LEU A 163 1.86 -8.21 9.51
C LEU A 163 2.88 -7.64 10.51
N CYS A 164 3.87 -8.45 10.90
CA CYS A 164 4.79 -8.06 11.97
C CYS A 164 5.80 -7.00 11.53
N SER A 165 6.39 -7.16 10.33
CA SER A 165 7.40 -6.24 9.79
C SER A 165 6.85 -4.84 9.48
N ALA A 166 5.53 -4.66 9.45
CA ALA A 166 4.93 -3.34 9.29
C ALA A 166 5.18 -2.42 10.50
N CYS A 167 5.24 -3.01 11.70
CA CYS A 167 5.40 -2.27 12.95
C CYS A 167 6.74 -2.55 13.64
N HIS A 168 7.30 -3.73 13.47
CA HIS A 168 8.54 -4.18 14.12
C HIS A 168 9.70 -4.24 13.14
N SER A 169 10.89 -3.92 13.61
CA SER A 169 12.14 -4.15 12.87
C SER A 169 12.78 -5.48 13.26
N LEU A 170 13.48 -6.09 12.29
CA LEU A 170 14.36 -7.22 12.48
C LEU A 170 15.66 -6.94 11.71
N SER A 171 16.80 -6.99 12.36
CA SER A 171 18.11 -6.64 11.78
C SER A 171 18.13 -5.23 11.15
N GLY A 172 17.42 -4.29 11.76
CA GLY A 172 17.30 -2.91 11.29
C GLY A 172 16.33 -2.71 10.12
N ILE A 173 15.70 -3.77 9.57
CA ILE A 173 14.74 -3.72 8.47
C ILE A 173 13.32 -3.87 9.03
N GLY A 174 12.40 -3.00 8.63
CA GLY A 174 10.99 -3.04 9.05
C GLY A 174 10.50 -1.76 9.69
N GLY A 175 9.34 -1.84 10.35
CA GLY A 175 8.70 -0.71 11.03
C GLY A 175 9.41 -0.32 12.31
N LYS A 176 9.19 0.94 12.74
CA LYS A 176 9.76 1.51 13.97
C LYS A 176 8.69 1.83 15.03
N VAL A 177 7.46 1.38 14.81
CA VAL A 177 6.33 1.63 15.73
C VAL A 177 6.42 0.72 16.96
N GLY A 178 6.72 -0.55 16.72
CA GLY A 178 6.98 -1.53 17.78
C GLY A 178 8.49 -1.67 18.07
N PRO A 179 8.85 -2.31 19.18
CA PRO A 179 10.25 -2.59 19.49
C PRO A 179 10.88 -3.52 18.45
N SER A 180 12.23 -3.45 18.32
CA SER A 180 12.97 -4.43 17.53
C SER A 180 12.73 -5.84 18.07
N LEU A 181 12.59 -6.80 17.15
CA LEU A 181 12.44 -8.21 17.48
C LEU A 181 13.78 -8.96 17.55
N ASP A 182 14.90 -8.26 17.38
CA ASP A 182 16.23 -8.85 17.50
C ASP A 182 16.44 -9.46 18.89
N GLY A 183 16.73 -10.74 18.92
CA GLY A 183 16.94 -11.47 20.15
C GLY A 183 15.69 -11.70 21.02
N VAL A 184 14.50 -11.57 20.47
CA VAL A 184 13.24 -11.73 21.22
C VAL A 184 13.08 -13.15 21.76
N GLY A 185 13.52 -14.17 21.01
CA GLY A 185 13.47 -15.58 21.43
C GLY A 185 14.40 -15.90 22.62
N ARG A 186 15.41 -15.06 22.87
CA ARG A 186 16.27 -15.15 24.08
C ARG A 186 15.65 -14.50 25.31
N LYS A 187 14.75 -13.53 25.10
CA LYS A 187 14.09 -12.78 26.19
C LYS A 187 12.81 -13.46 26.66
N PHE A 188 12.08 -14.12 25.75
CA PHE A 188 10.77 -14.70 26.01
C PHE A 188 10.71 -16.12 25.47
N ASN A 189 10.16 -17.04 26.25
CA ASN A 189 9.96 -18.42 25.81
C ASN A 189 8.78 -18.53 24.82
N ALA A 190 8.67 -19.68 24.15
CA ALA A 190 7.65 -19.92 23.14
C ALA A 190 6.22 -19.79 23.68
N GLU A 191 5.97 -20.23 24.92
CA GLU A 191 4.65 -20.14 25.56
C GLU A 191 4.24 -18.67 25.76
N TYR A 192 5.15 -17.83 26.26
CA TYR A 192 4.89 -16.40 26.43
C TYR A 192 4.64 -15.71 25.09
N LEU A 193 5.48 -16.00 24.07
CA LEU A 193 5.33 -15.43 22.73
C LEU A 193 3.99 -15.84 22.11
N HIS A 194 3.58 -17.11 22.27
CA HIS A 194 2.30 -17.61 21.79
C HIS A 194 1.13 -16.87 22.46
N LYS A 195 1.14 -16.74 23.78
CA LYS A 195 0.13 -16.02 24.55
C LYS A 195 0.07 -14.54 24.16
N TRP A 196 1.25 -13.90 24.03
CA TRP A 196 1.36 -12.51 23.62
C TRP A 196 0.74 -12.27 22.24
N ILE A 197 1.10 -13.09 21.23
CA ILE A 197 0.61 -12.95 19.85
C ILE A 197 -0.89 -13.29 19.76
N SER A 198 -1.39 -14.20 20.61
CA SER A 198 -2.81 -14.58 20.63
C SER A 198 -3.71 -13.44 21.10
N ASN A 199 -3.32 -12.77 22.17
CA ASN A 199 -4.06 -11.63 22.72
C ASN A 199 -3.13 -10.71 23.53
N PRO A 200 -2.47 -9.74 22.88
CA PRO A 200 -1.52 -8.86 23.57
C PRO A 200 -2.14 -8.08 24.73
N ALA A 201 -3.42 -7.69 24.62
CA ALA A 201 -4.11 -6.90 25.64
C ALA A 201 -4.40 -7.69 26.93
N GLU A 202 -4.55 -9.02 26.82
CA GLU A 202 -4.67 -9.90 28.00
C GLU A 202 -3.35 -10.01 28.77
N VAL A 203 -2.22 -10.04 28.05
CA VAL A 203 -0.90 -10.15 28.68
C VAL A 203 -0.48 -8.81 29.28
N LYS A 204 -0.76 -7.72 28.57
CA LYS A 204 -0.46 -6.35 29.02
C LYS A 204 -1.59 -5.41 28.64
N PRO A 205 -2.49 -5.10 29.59
CA PRO A 205 -3.52 -4.10 29.37
C PRO A 205 -2.92 -2.75 28.92
N GLY A 206 -3.54 -2.12 27.93
CA GLY A 206 -3.06 -0.85 27.36
C GLY A 206 -1.88 -0.97 26.40
N THR A 207 -1.52 -2.19 25.97
CA THR A 207 -0.51 -2.35 24.88
C THR A 207 -1.03 -1.80 23.57
N ALA A 208 -0.11 -1.20 22.79
CA ALA A 208 -0.40 -0.71 21.43
C ALA A 208 -0.46 -1.83 20.38
N MET A 209 0.04 -3.02 20.69
CA MET A 209 0.00 -4.13 19.75
C MET A 209 -1.43 -4.66 19.63
N PRO A 210 -2.06 -4.63 18.43
CA PRO A 210 -3.40 -5.13 18.24
C PRO A 210 -3.43 -6.67 18.22
N LYS A 211 -4.60 -7.24 18.52
CA LYS A 211 -4.86 -8.66 18.24
C LYS A 211 -4.89 -8.88 16.71
N LEU A 212 -4.01 -9.72 16.21
CA LEU A 212 -3.89 -10.02 14.79
C LEU A 212 -4.77 -11.21 14.39
N PRO A 213 -5.35 -11.21 13.16
CA PRO A 213 -6.18 -12.30 12.65
C PRO A 213 -5.29 -13.45 12.14
N LEU A 214 -4.70 -14.20 13.05
CA LEU A 214 -3.82 -15.33 12.76
C LEU A 214 -4.54 -16.65 13.10
N THR A 215 -4.40 -17.64 12.24
CA THR A 215 -4.75 -19.02 12.58
C THR A 215 -3.77 -19.57 13.60
N GLU A 216 -4.10 -20.72 14.20
CA GLU A 216 -3.22 -21.37 15.18
C GLU A 216 -1.91 -21.82 14.53
N GLU A 217 -1.98 -22.34 13.30
CA GLU A 217 -0.82 -22.76 12.52
C GLU A 217 0.12 -21.59 12.21
N GLU A 218 -0.43 -20.47 11.70
CA GLU A 218 0.32 -19.25 11.40
C GLU A 218 0.99 -18.69 12.65
N ARG A 219 0.30 -18.74 13.79
CA ARG A 219 0.83 -18.31 15.08
C ARG A 219 2.00 -19.17 15.52
N ASN A 220 1.86 -20.49 15.41
CA ASN A 220 2.90 -21.44 15.76
C ASN A 220 4.14 -21.29 14.87
N GLU A 221 3.98 -21.06 13.56
CA GLU A 221 5.08 -20.76 12.65
C GLU A 221 5.83 -19.50 13.05
N ILE A 222 5.10 -18.42 13.39
CA ILE A 222 5.68 -17.15 13.83
C ILE A 222 6.42 -17.34 15.16
N VAL A 223 5.84 -18.03 16.13
CA VAL A 223 6.49 -18.30 17.44
C VAL A 223 7.76 -19.11 17.27
N LYS A 224 7.72 -20.15 16.42
CA LYS A 224 8.90 -20.96 16.10
C LYS A 224 10.01 -20.12 15.48
N PHE A 225 9.65 -19.25 14.52
CA PHE A 225 10.60 -18.32 13.89
C PHE A 225 11.19 -17.34 14.92
N LEU A 226 10.34 -16.70 15.74
CA LEU A 226 10.81 -15.77 16.79
C LEU A 226 11.71 -16.42 17.82
N GLY A 227 11.51 -17.70 18.10
CA GLY A 227 12.40 -18.47 18.98
C GLY A 227 13.81 -18.69 18.42
N THR A 228 14.04 -18.46 17.13
CA THR A 228 15.36 -18.61 16.48
C THR A 228 16.16 -17.31 16.37
N ILE A 229 15.59 -16.18 16.75
CA ILE A 229 16.20 -14.85 16.60
C ILE A 229 16.43 -14.13 17.93
#